data_3dc89e7c0128289a98794be41b007702
#
_entry.id   3dc89e7c0128289a98794be41b007702
#
_cell.length_a   1.000
_cell.length_b   1.000
_cell.length_c   1.000
_cell.angle_alpha   90.00
_cell.angle_beta   90.00
_cell.angle_gamma   90.00
#
_symmetry.space_group_name_H-M   'P 1'
#
loop_
_entity.id
_entity.type
_entity.pdbx_description
1 polymer ?
#
loop_
_entity_poly.entity_id
_entity_poly.type
_entity_poly.pdbx_seq_one_letter_code
_entity_poly.pdbx_strand_id
1 'polypeptide(L)'
;MIPRSYYWLLLASTLLMASAFVVSKLFIVDGIHPLVLVASRFTLAGALAIIWLSLRRQLETPKTLSDVGGVFLVGTLQTAVLFGTGFIAMEHLSAATISLLTLTMPIWVTGMLALINRKFPPLLQLIALGVGMAGVALIIGSGVSQAGMGELQWFALALVGAACWASATVFTKTSGLSITGWSLNAWQMLVGGGEVLILALAMDLPGIKLVLVSDILLFIWLVVPASILSFGFWFSALKLGGAAVTSGYLFLIPLFTALISVPVLNASFAPMQLLGGVAVGAAVWLMSRSPT
;
A
#
# COMPACT_ATOMS: atom_id res chain seq x y z
N MET A 1 14.18 -11.70 19.30
CA MET A 1 14.40 -12.22 17.93
C MET A 1 13.10 -12.09 17.14
N ILE A 2 13.17 -11.55 15.92
CA ILE A 2 12.01 -11.48 15.01
C ILE A 2 11.73 -12.90 14.49
N PRO A 3 10.50 -13.42 14.60
CA PRO A 3 10.18 -14.77 14.17
C PRO A 3 10.25 -14.91 12.64
N ARG A 4 10.52 -16.13 12.13
CA ARG A 4 10.56 -16.39 10.68
C ARG A 4 9.25 -16.06 9.97
N SER A 5 8.11 -16.18 10.67
CA SER A 5 6.79 -15.79 10.15
C SER A 5 6.71 -14.33 9.71
N TYR A 6 7.45 -13.43 10.35
CA TYR A 6 7.51 -12.01 9.96
C TYR A 6 7.91 -11.82 8.50
N TYR A 7 8.96 -12.52 8.05
CA TYR A 7 9.46 -12.40 6.69
C TYR A 7 8.47 -12.95 5.66
N TRP A 8 7.83 -14.07 5.97
CA TRP A 8 6.79 -14.66 5.11
C TRP A 8 5.56 -13.77 5.01
N LEU A 9 5.14 -13.15 6.11
CA LEU A 9 4.04 -12.17 6.10
C LEU A 9 4.34 -10.99 5.19
N LEU A 10 5.56 -10.47 5.21
CA LEU A 10 5.97 -9.34 4.37
C LEU A 10 6.08 -9.73 2.89
N LEU A 11 6.69 -10.88 2.58
CA LEU A 11 6.76 -11.37 1.22
C LEU A 11 5.37 -11.59 0.62
N ALA A 12 4.48 -12.28 1.34
CA ALA A 12 3.11 -12.51 0.89
C ALA A 12 2.33 -11.18 0.75
N SER A 13 2.45 -10.29 1.73
CA SER A 13 1.81 -8.98 1.70
C SER A 13 2.23 -8.17 0.48
N THR A 14 3.54 -8.02 0.24
CA THR A 14 4.07 -7.22 -0.87
C THR A 14 3.76 -7.83 -2.24
N LEU A 15 3.75 -9.15 -2.37
CA LEU A 15 3.34 -9.84 -3.59
C LEU A 15 1.85 -9.57 -3.91
N LEU A 16 0.98 -9.71 -2.92
CA LEU A 16 -0.45 -9.45 -3.09
C LEU A 16 -0.74 -7.97 -3.35
N MET A 17 -0.02 -7.05 -2.68
CA MET A 17 -0.11 -5.61 -2.97
C MET A 17 0.34 -5.30 -4.39
N ALA A 18 1.41 -5.92 -4.87
CA ALA A 18 1.90 -5.76 -6.23
C ALA A 18 0.85 -6.17 -7.28
N SER A 19 0.18 -7.30 -7.07
CA SER A 19 -0.90 -7.76 -7.96
C SER A 19 -2.06 -6.77 -8.01
N ALA A 20 -2.33 -6.06 -6.89
CA ALA A 20 -3.40 -5.07 -6.82
C ALA A 20 -3.17 -3.89 -7.79
N PHE A 21 -1.93 -3.44 -7.98
CA PHE A 21 -1.63 -2.35 -8.92
C PHE A 21 -1.96 -2.74 -10.35
N VAL A 22 -1.61 -3.97 -10.76
CA VAL A 22 -1.87 -4.48 -12.11
C VAL A 22 -3.37 -4.62 -12.36
N VAL A 23 -4.08 -5.29 -11.44
CA VAL A 23 -5.53 -5.54 -11.58
C VAL A 23 -6.34 -4.23 -11.48
N SER A 24 -5.97 -3.32 -10.59
CA SER A 24 -6.65 -2.01 -10.51
C SER A 24 -6.48 -1.18 -11.79
N LYS A 25 -5.29 -1.24 -12.42
CA LYS A 25 -5.06 -0.54 -13.69
C LYS A 25 -5.93 -1.09 -14.80
N LEU A 26 -6.18 -2.40 -14.87
CA LEU A 26 -7.12 -2.97 -15.85
C LEU A 26 -8.51 -2.33 -15.71
N PHE A 27 -9.06 -2.30 -14.49
CA PHE A 27 -10.39 -1.70 -14.25
C PHE A 27 -10.45 -0.20 -14.60
N ILE A 28 -9.38 0.56 -14.32
CA ILE A 28 -9.32 2.00 -14.64
C ILE A 28 -9.26 2.19 -16.16
N VAL A 29 -8.49 1.38 -16.89
CA VAL A 29 -8.44 1.42 -18.36
C VAL A 29 -9.78 1.05 -18.99
N ASP A 30 -10.52 0.11 -18.37
CA ASP A 30 -11.87 -0.28 -18.79
C ASP A 30 -12.95 0.78 -18.42
N GLY A 31 -12.54 1.95 -17.93
CA GLY A 31 -13.40 3.11 -17.70
C GLY A 31 -14.10 3.14 -16.33
N ILE A 32 -13.69 2.29 -15.38
CA ILE A 32 -14.17 2.38 -14.00
C ILE A 32 -13.46 3.55 -13.31
N HIS A 33 -14.26 4.50 -12.80
CA HIS A 33 -13.72 5.67 -12.11
C HIS A 33 -12.88 5.26 -10.88
N PRO A 34 -11.67 5.80 -10.69
CA PRO A 34 -10.76 5.42 -9.60
C PRO A 34 -11.38 5.42 -8.20
N LEU A 35 -12.12 6.47 -7.86
CA LEU A 35 -12.79 6.58 -6.55
C LEU A 35 -13.86 5.50 -6.36
N VAL A 36 -14.59 5.13 -7.42
CA VAL A 36 -15.60 4.06 -7.35
C VAL A 36 -14.94 2.71 -7.13
N LEU A 37 -13.79 2.46 -7.75
CA LEU A 37 -13.01 1.24 -7.53
C LEU A 37 -12.48 1.16 -6.09
N VAL A 38 -11.93 2.26 -5.55
CA VAL A 38 -11.45 2.34 -4.16
C VAL A 38 -12.61 2.13 -3.18
N ALA A 39 -13.72 2.87 -3.36
CA ALA A 39 -14.91 2.78 -2.52
C ALA A 39 -15.46 1.36 -2.46
N SER A 40 -15.77 0.77 -3.63
CA SER A 40 -16.37 -0.56 -3.73
C SER A 40 -15.45 -1.64 -3.16
N ARG A 41 -14.15 -1.59 -3.53
CA ARG A 41 -13.15 -2.56 -3.10
C ARG A 41 -12.97 -2.57 -1.59
N PHE A 42 -12.69 -1.41 -1.00
CA PHE A 42 -12.32 -1.36 0.42
C PHE A 42 -13.52 -1.41 1.36
N THR A 43 -14.67 -0.84 0.99
CA THR A 43 -15.89 -1.00 1.78
C THR A 43 -16.31 -2.48 1.86
N LEU A 44 -16.31 -3.17 0.72
CA LEU A 44 -16.64 -4.59 0.68
C LEU A 44 -15.60 -5.44 1.42
N ALA A 45 -14.31 -5.15 1.23
CA ALA A 45 -13.23 -5.85 1.93
C ALA A 45 -13.33 -5.67 3.45
N GLY A 46 -13.56 -4.45 3.93
CA GLY A 46 -13.73 -4.15 5.35
C GLY A 46 -14.95 -4.85 5.95
N ALA A 47 -16.10 -4.78 5.26
CA ALA A 47 -17.33 -5.46 5.69
C ALA A 47 -17.15 -6.98 5.77
N LEU A 48 -16.59 -7.61 4.73
CA LEU A 48 -16.34 -9.06 4.71
C LEU A 48 -15.34 -9.48 5.80
N ALA A 49 -14.28 -8.69 6.03
CA ALA A 49 -13.30 -8.97 7.07
C ALA A 49 -13.92 -8.86 8.48
N ILE A 50 -14.78 -7.86 8.74
CA ILE A 50 -15.51 -7.72 10.00
C ILE A 50 -16.44 -8.92 10.21
N ILE A 51 -17.23 -9.29 9.20
CA ILE A 51 -18.13 -10.45 9.28
C ILE A 51 -17.32 -11.72 9.59
N TRP A 52 -16.24 -11.96 8.84
CA TRP A 52 -15.39 -13.13 9.04
C TRP A 52 -14.78 -13.21 10.44
N LEU A 53 -14.21 -12.09 10.94
CA LEU A 53 -13.62 -12.01 12.27
C LEU A 53 -14.69 -12.14 13.37
N SER A 54 -15.89 -11.58 13.17
CA SER A 54 -17.01 -11.69 14.10
C SER A 54 -17.48 -13.14 14.22
N LEU A 55 -17.65 -13.84 13.11
CA LEU A 55 -18.01 -15.27 13.08
C LEU A 55 -16.97 -16.15 13.78
N ARG A 56 -15.69 -15.76 13.69
CA ARG A 56 -14.58 -16.40 14.39
C ARG A 56 -14.42 -15.96 15.84
N ARG A 57 -15.23 -15.01 16.33
CA ARG A 57 -15.10 -14.38 17.66
C ARG A 57 -13.70 -13.79 17.91
N GLN A 58 -13.07 -13.27 16.87
CA GLN A 58 -11.71 -12.70 16.89
C GLN A 58 -11.71 -11.20 16.61
N LEU A 59 -12.88 -10.59 16.38
CA LEU A 59 -12.97 -9.16 16.13
C LEU A 59 -12.72 -8.37 17.42
N GLU A 60 -11.64 -7.60 17.41
CA GLU A 60 -11.41 -6.55 18.41
C GLU A 60 -12.22 -5.32 18.00
N THR A 61 -13.05 -4.80 18.90
CA THR A 61 -13.86 -3.59 18.68
C THR A 61 -13.24 -2.38 19.39
N PRO A 62 -13.37 -1.15 18.84
CA PRO A 62 -12.96 0.06 19.53
C PRO A 62 -13.68 0.19 20.88
N LYS A 63 -12.91 0.31 21.97
CA LYS A 63 -13.46 0.38 23.34
C LYS A 63 -13.44 1.78 23.88
N THR A 64 -12.53 2.61 23.40
CA THR A 64 -12.34 3.99 23.85
C THR A 64 -12.55 4.96 22.70
N LEU A 65 -12.83 6.23 23.02
CA LEU A 65 -12.91 7.28 22.00
C LEU A 65 -11.58 7.46 21.25
N SER A 66 -10.46 7.20 21.92
CA SER A 66 -9.13 7.19 21.32
C SER A 66 -8.99 6.08 20.28
N ASP A 67 -9.51 4.88 20.56
CA ASP A 67 -9.51 3.77 19.59
C ASP A 67 -10.36 4.10 18.37
N VAL A 68 -11.56 4.66 18.58
CA VAL A 68 -12.44 5.10 17.48
C VAL A 68 -11.73 6.14 16.63
N GLY A 69 -11.19 7.19 17.23
CA GLY A 69 -10.45 8.23 16.52
C GLY A 69 -9.21 7.70 15.80
N GLY A 70 -8.51 6.75 16.41
CA GLY A 70 -7.35 6.08 15.81
C GLY A 70 -7.71 5.24 14.59
N VAL A 71 -8.81 4.48 14.64
CA VAL A 71 -9.33 3.71 13.50
C VAL A 71 -9.73 4.64 12.35
N PHE A 72 -10.44 5.73 12.65
CA PHE A 72 -10.79 6.74 11.65
C PHE A 72 -9.54 7.35 11.02
N LEU A 73 -8.57 7.79 11.82
CA LEU A 73 -7.33 8.36 11.32
C LEU A 73 -6.57 7.40 10.40
N VAL A 74 -6.43 6.14 10.80
CA VAL A 74 -5.76 5.11 9.97
C VAL A 74 -6.56 4.84 8.70
N GLY A 75 -7.89 4.73 8.76
CA GLY A 75 -8.77 4.53 7.61
C GLY A 75 -8.67 5.67 6.61
N THR A 76 -8.79 6.91 7.09
CA THR A 76 -8.65 8.11 6.26
C THR A 76 -7.28 8.17 5.59
N LEU A 77 -6.20 8.08 6.36
CA LEU A 77 -4.84 8.26 5.83
C LEU A 77 -4.38 7.10 4.94
N GLN A 78 -4.64 5.85 5.34
CA GLN A 78 -4.12 4.66 4.67
C GLN A 78 -5.03 4.16 3.55
N THR A 79 -6.35 4.35 3.64
CA THR A 79 -7.28 3.87 2.62
C THR A 79 -7.84 5.02 1.80
N ALA A 80 -8.52 5.99 2.40
CA ALA A 80 -9.19 7.04 1.63
C ALA A 80 -8.17 7.94 0.90
N VAL A 81 -7.21 8.51 1.63
CA VAL A 81 -6.25 9.45 1.03
C VAL A 81 -5.23 8.74 0.16
N LEU A 82 -4.54 7.68 0.65
CA LEU A 82 -3.53 6.97 -0.14
C LEU A 82 -4.09 6.46 -1.47
N PHE A 83 -5.17 5.67 -1.44
CA PHE A 83 -5.71 5.07 -2.65
C PHE A 83 -6.54 6.04 -3.47
N GLY A 84 -7.27 6.96 -2.82
CA GLY A 84 -8.00 8.02 -3.51
C GLY A 84 -7.06 8.89 -4.34
N THR A 85 -6.04 9.47 -3.72
CA THR A 85 -5.08 10.34 -4.41
C THR A 85 -4.23 9.57 -5.42
N GLY A 86 -3.74 8.38 -5.06
CA GLY A 86 -2.90 7.57 -5.92
C GLY A 86 -3.63 7.09 -7.17
N PHE A 87 -4.89 6.69 -7.07
CA PHE A 87 -5.67 6.20 -8.21
C PHE A 87 -6.19 7.34 -9.09
N ILE A 88 -6.53 8.51 -8.53
CA ILE A 88 -6.77 9.72 -9.32
C ILE A 88 -5.52 10.09 -10.11
N ALA A 89 -4.36 10.13 -9.47
CA ALA A 89 -3.11 10.43 -10.15
C ALA A 89 -2.76 9.37 -11.23
N MET A 90 -3.24 8.12 -11.09
CA MET A 90 -3.03 7.03 -12.06
C MET A 90 -3.82 7.23 -13.36
N GLU A 91 -4.80 8.13 -13.41
CA GLU A 91 -5.44 8.54 -14.69
C GLU A 91 -4.43 9.29 -15.56
N HIS A 92 -3.55 10.08 -14.96
CA HIS A 92 -2.61 10.97 -15.64
C HIS A 92 -1.17 10.44 -15.67
N LEU A 93 -0.77 9.65 -14.65
CA LEU A 93 0.55 9.06 -14.55
C LEU A 93 0.52 7.54 -14.82
N SER A 94 1.67 7.00 -15.20
CA SER A 94 1.79 5.55 -15.34
C SER A 94 1.67 4.84 -13.99
N ALA A 95 1.18 3.60 -13.98
CA ALA A 95 1.15 2.77 -12.77
C ALA A 95 2.56 2.60 -12.16
N ALA A 96 3.59 2.57 -13.01
CA ALA A 96 4.99 2.52 -12.59
C ALA A 96 5.39 3.80 -11.84
N THR A 97 5.04 4.98 -12.35
CA THR A 97 5.32 6.27 -11.69
C THR A 97 4.60 6.35 -10.34
N ILE A 98 3.32 5.99 -10.28
CA ILE A 98 2.56 5.98 -9.02
C ILE A 98 3.18 5.01 -8.01
N SER A 99 3.57 3.81 -8.44
CA SER A 99 4.23 2.86 -7.55
C SER A 99 5.55 3.41 -6.98
N LEU A 100 6.38 4.08 -7.81
CA LEU A 100 7.60 4.73 -7.34
C LEU A 100 7.30 5.80 -6.29
N LEU A 101 6.34 6.67 -6.55
CA LEU A 101 5.96 7.74 -5.63
C LEU A 101 5.40 7.18 -4.31
N THR A 102 4.58 6.15 -4.38
CA THR A 102 4.06 5.44 -3.20
C THR A 102 5.20 4.82 -2.38
N LEU A 103 6.24 4.31 -3.05
CA LEU A 103 7.40 3.70 -2.40
C LEU A 103 8.39 4.69 -1.80
N THR A 104 8.12 5.98 -1.86
CA THR A 104 8.80 6.96 -0.99
C THR A 104 8.37 6.82 0.47
N MET A 105 7.29 6.08 0.76
CA MET A 105 6.75 5.83 2.10
C MET A 105 7.80 5.43 3.15
N PRO A 106 8.77 4.53 2.89
CA PRO A 106 9.80 4.19 3.87
C PRO A 106 10.70 5.39 4.26
N ILE A 107 10.91 6.34 3.35
CA ILE A 107 11.66 7.57 3.62
C ILE A 107 10.87 8.42 4.61
N TRP A 108 9.56 8.61 4.37
CA TRP A 108 8.68 9.34 5.26
C TRP A 108 8.60 8.71 6.64
N VAL A 109 8.44 7.38 6.73
CA VAL A 109 8.45 6.65 8.02
C VAL A 109 9.74 6.89 8.78
N THR A 110 10.89 6.74 8.11
CA THR A 110 12.20 6.93 8.73
C THR A 110 12.39 8.36 9.24
N GLY A 111 12.00 9.35 8.42
CA GLY A 111 12.07 10.77 8.80
C GLY A 111 11.17 11.10 9.99
N MET A 112 9.92 10.62 9.99
CA MET A 112 8.98 10.82 11.10
C MET A 112 9.48 10.20 12.40
N LEU A 113 10.00 8.96 12.34
CA LEU A 113 10.57 8.30 13.52
C LEU A 113 11.83 9.01 14.04
N ALA A 114 12.66 9.55 13.15
CA ALA A 114 13.83 10.35 13.55
C ALA A 114 13.40 11.61 14.31
N LEU A 115 12.36 12.30 13.83
CA LEU A 115 11.79 13.48 14.50
C LEU A 115 11.15 13.13 15.85
N ILE A 116 10.33 12.08 15.91
CA ILE A 116 9.65 11.66 17.15
C ILE A 116 10.67 11.21 18.20
N ASN A 117 11.63 10.39 17.81
CA ASN A 117 12.62 9.84 18.73
C ASN A 117 13.80 10.80 19.00
N ARG A 118 13.88 11.92 18.26
CA ARG A 118 15.00 12.87 18.29
C ARG A 118 16.36 12.20 18.09
N LYS A 119 16.42 11.19 17.23
CA LYS A 119 17.63 10.41 16.94
C LYS A 119 17.80 10.28 15.43
N PHE A 120 19.02 10.48 14.96
CA PHE A 120 19.36 10.22 13.57
C PHE A 120 19.19 8.73 13.24
N PRO A 121 18.64 8.40 12.04
CA PRO A 121 18.56 7.02 11.60
C PRO A 121 19.97 6.40 11.48
N PRO A 122 20.11 5.11 11.75
CA PRO A 122 21.38 4.41 11.53
C PRO A 122 21.84 4.56 10.07
N LEU A 123 23.14 4.76 9.85
CA LEU A 123 23.70 4.92 8.49
C LEU A 123 23.34 3.76 7.57
N LEU A 124 23.31 2.54 8.09
CA LEU A 124 22.90 1.35 7.35
C LEU A 124 21.47 1.46 6.81
N GLN A 125 20.55 2.05 7.58
CA GLN A 125 19.17 2.29 7.17
C GLN A 125 19.09 3.35 6.06
N LEU A 126 19.86 4.44 6.14
CA LEU A 126 19.93 5.46 5.11
C LEU A 126 20.50 4.91 3.80
N ILE A 127 21.56 4.09 3.88
CA ILE A 127 22.12 3.39 2.71
C ILE A 127 21.08 2.47 2.09
N ALA A 128 20.37 1.69 2.92
CA ALA A 128 19.33 0.78 2.44
C ALA A 128 18.20 1.53 1.71
N LEU A 129 17.76 2.67 2.24
CA LEU A 129 16.77 3.53 1.57
C LEU A 129 17.28 4.05 0.23
N GLY A 130 18.50 4.53 0.16
CA GLY A 130 19.11 5.03 -1.08
C GLY A 130 19.24 3.94 -2.13
N VAL A 131 19.74 2.76 -1.77
CA VAL A 131 19.87 1.59 -2.66
C VAL A 131 18.49 1.09 -3.12
N GLY A 132 17.50 1.05 -2.20
CA GLY A 132 16.13 0.64 -2.53
C GLY A 132 15.49 1.59 -3.55
N MET A 133 15.59 2.89 -3.34
CA MET A 133 15.05 3.89 -4.27
C MET A 133 15.75 3.83 -5.63
N ALA A 134 17.08 3.69 -5.67
CA ALA A 134 17.82 3.51 -6.92
C ALA A 134 17.40 2.24 -7.66
N GLY A 135 17.24 1.12 -6.94
CA GLY A 135 16.75 -0.15 -7.49
C GLY A 135 15.36 -0.03 -8.09
N VAL A 136 14.44 0.64 -7.39
CA VAL A 136 13.09 0.91 -7.89
C VAL A 136 13.13 1.80 -9.14
N ALA A 137 13.94 2.85 -9.15
CA ALA A 137 14.11 3.71 -10.32
C ALA A 137 14.63 2.92 -11.55
N LEU A 138 15.55 1.96 -11.35
CA LEU A 138 16.02 1.08 -12.41
C LEU A 138 14.93 0.12 -12.93
N ILE A 139 14.06 -0.42 -12.04
CA ILE A 139 12.95 -1.31 -12.44
C ILE A 139 11.94 -0.55 -13.29
N ILE A 140 11.61 0.68 -12.91
CA ILE A 140 10.60 1.50 -13.60
C ILE A 140 11.17 2.10 -14.89
N GLY A 141 12.49 2.33 -14.94
CA GLY A 141 13.18 2.80 -16.14
C GLY A 141 12.79 4.21 -16.58
N SER A 142 12.82 4.45 -17.90
CA SER A 142 12.55 5.76 -18.52
C SER A 142 11.07 6.21 -18.47
N GLY A 143 10.17 5.42 -17.90
CA GLY A 143 8.75 5.79 -17.80
C GLY A 143 8.47 7.04 -16.98
N VAL A 144 9.40 7.43 -16.09
CA VAL A 144 9.30 8.65 -15.27
C VAL A 144 9.85 9.88 -16.02
N SER A 145 10.78 9.70 -16.96
CA SER A 145 11.47 10.81 -17.62
C SER A 145 10.65 11.55 -18.68
N GLN A 146 9.43 11.10 -18.99
CA GLN A 146 8.55 11.73 -19.99
C GLN A 146 7.48 12.64 -19.36
N ALA A 147 7.47 12.80 -18.04
CA ALA A 147 6.51 13.65 -17.36
C ALA A 147 6.81 15.14 -17.61
N GLY A 148 5.85 15.83 -18.19
CA GLY A 148 5.92 17.28 -18.44
C GLY A 148 5.61 18.12 -17.19
N MET A 149 5.89 19.43 -17.25
CA MET A 149 5.59 20.40 -16.16
C MET A 149 4.11 20.40 -15.76
N GLY A 150 3.17 20.08 -16.67
CA GLY A 150 1.73 19.98 -16.39
C GLY A 150 1.32 18.82 -15.48
N GLU A 151 2.22 17.86 -15.23
CA GLU A 151 1.95 16.68 -14.41
C GLU A 151 2.38 16.83 -12.95
N LEU A 152 3.04 17.95 -12.60
CA LEU A 152 3.60 18.19 -11.26
C LEU A 152 2.54 18.04 -10.14
N GLN A 153 1.31 18.48 -10.39
CA GLN A 153 0.20 18.32 -9.44
C GLN A 153 -0.12 16.86 -9.13
N TRP A 154 -0.02 15.99 -10.13
CA TRP A 154 -0.29 14.56 -9.96
C TRP A 154 0.82 13.84 -9.19
N PHE A 155 2.08 14.27 -9.41
CA PHE A 155 3.21 13.83 -8.58
C PHE A 155 3.01 14.25 -7.11
N ALA A 156 2.68 15.53 -6.88
CA ALA A 156 2.41 16.02 -5.54
C ALA A 156 1.27 15.25 -4.85
N LEU A 157 0.18 14.98 -5.60
CA LEU A 157 -0.97 14.25 -5.09
C LEU A 157 -0.60 12.81 -4.66
N ALA A 158 0.20 12.10 -5.46
CA ALA A 158 0.67 10.75 -5.12
C ALA A 158 1.64 10.75 -3.91
N LEU A 159 2.52 11.78 -3.81
CA LEU A 159 3.42 11.93 -2.66
C LEU A 159 2.65 12.21 -1.36
N VAL A 160 1.55 13.00 -1.42
CA VAL A 160 0.65 13.18 -0.28
C VAL A 160 0.09 11.85 0.18
N GLY A 161 -0.36 10.99 -0.73
CA GLY A 161 -0.82 9.64 -0.41
C GLY A 161 0.27 8.82 0.30
N ALA A 162 1.50 8.83 -0.20
CA ALA A 162 2.63 8.12 0.41
C ALA A 162 2.95 8.63 1.82
N ALA A 163 2.95 9.95 2.03
CA ALA A 163 3.18 10.58 3.34
C ALA A 163 2.04 10.24 4.31
N CYS A 164 0.79 10.21 3.85
CA CYS A 164 -0.36 9.79 4.66
C CYS A 164 -0.26 8.33 5.09
N TRP A 165 0.13 7.42 4.19
CA TRP A 165 0.37 6.03 4.57
C TRP A 165 1.50 5.88 5.58
N ALA A 166 2.59 6.62 5.41
CA ALA A 166 3.69 6.65 6.38
C ALA A 166 3.19 7.13 7.75
N SER A 167 2.40 8.20 7.78
CA SER A 167 1.80 8.75 9.01
C SER A 167 0.91 7.72 9.71
N ALA A 168 0.03 7.03 8.96
CA ALA A 168 -0.81 5.96 9.50
C ALA A 168 0.01 4.81 10.07
N THR A 169 1.11 4.42 9.38
CA THR A 169 2.00 3.34 9.83
C THR A 169 2.74 3.70 11.12
N VAL A 170 3.31 4.91 11.19
CA VAL A 170 3.98 5.40 12.40
C VAL A 170 2.98 5.53 13.54
N PHE A 171 1.81 6.13 13.29
CA PHE A 171 0.75 6.25 14.28
C PHE A 171 0.32 4.88 14.82
N THR A 172 0.01 3.92 13.95
CA THR A 172 -0.36 2.55 14.35
C THR A 172 0.67 1.91 15.28
N LYS A 173 1.96 2.20 15.04
CA LYS A 173 3.05 1.62 15.84
C LYS A 173 3.29 2.34 17.16
N THR A 174 3.01 3.65 17.25
CA THR A 174 3.40 4.50 18.39
C THR A 174 2.23 4.91 19.29
N SER A 175 0.99 4.84 18.80
CA SER A 175 -0.20 5.35 19.52
C SER A 175 -0.71 4.47 20.65
N GLY A 176 -0.28 3.19 20.73
CA GLY A 176 -0.79 2.26 21.74
C GLY A 176 -2.25 1.85 21.54
N LEU A 177 -2.77 1.87 20.30
CA LEU A 177 -4.12 1.41 20.00
C LEU A 177 -4.38 0.02 20.54
N SER A 178 -5.55 -0.19 21.15
CA SER A 178 -5.98 -1.49 21.67
C SER A 178 -6.35 -2.48 20.54
N ILE A 179 -6.67 -1.95 19.36
CA ILE A 179 -7.03 -2.72 18.16
C ILE A 179 -5.81 -2.86 17.27
N THR A 180 -5.49 -4.09 16.90
CA THR A 180 -4.27 -4.38 16.12
C THR A 180 -4.51 -5.43 15.05
N GLY A 181 -3.53 -5.60 14.17
CA GLY A 181 -3.51 -6.70 13.19
C GLY A 181 -4.76 -6.74 12.30
N TRP A 182 -5.42 -7.88 12.26
CA TRP A 182 -6.57 -8.15 11.39
C TRP A 182 -7.78 -7.28 11.70
N SER A 183 -8.05 -6.99 12.98
CA SER A 183 -9.17 -6.15 13.38
C SER A 183 -8.97 -4.71 12.98
N LEU A 184 -7.77 -4.16 13.17
CA LEU A 184 -7.45 -2.81 12.68
C LEU A 184 -7.56 -2.75 11.15
N ASN A 185 -7.06 -3.78 10.43
CA ASN A 185 -7.21 -3.85 8.99
C ASN A 185 -8.68 -3.82 8.54
N ALA A 186 -9.55 -4.61 9.18
CA ALA A 186 -10.96 -4.67 8.83
C ALA A 186 -11.65 -3.31 9.04
N TRP A 187 -11.45 -2.69 10.21
CA TRP A 187 -12.06 -1.41 10.54
C TRP A 187 -11.56 -0.27 9.67
N GLN A 188 -10.22 -0.16 9.45
CA GLN A 188 -9.66 0.93 8.64
C GLN A 188 -10.10 0.85 7.17
N MET A 189 -10.25 -0.37 6.60
CA MET A 189 -10.77 -0.53 5.24
C MET A 189 -12.24 -0.14 5.15
N LEU A 190 -13.06 -0.51 6.14
CA LEU A 190 -14.47 -0.14 6.15
C LEU A 190 -14.65 1.38 6.27
N VAL A 191 -13.91 2.01 7.20
CA VAL A 191 -13.97 3.46 7.40
C VAL A 191 -13.47 4.20 6.17
N GLY A 192 -12.24 3.95 5.73
CA GLY A 192 -11.66 4.67 4.60
C GLY A 192 -12.36 4.37 3.27
N GLY A 193 -12.80 3.12 3.05
CA GLY A 193 -13.64 2.77 1.90
C GLY A 193 -14.99 3.48 1.95
N GLY A 194 -15.62 3.54 3.14
CA GLY A 194 -16.88 4.24 3.37
C GLY A 194 -16.77 5.76 3.15
N GLU A 195 -15.69 6.39 3.59
CA GLU A 195 -15.42 7.81 3.32
C GLU A 195 -15.36 8.09 1.81
N VAL A 196 -14.62 7.26 1.05
CA VAL A 196 -14.55 7.39 -0.41
C VAL A 196 -15.89 7.06 -1.07
N LEU A 197 -16.68 6.12 -0.51
CA LEU A 197 -18.03 5.81 -1.01
C LEU A 197 -18.95 7.03 -0.85
N ILE A 198 -18.94 7.68 0.30
CA ILE A 198 -19.71 8.90 0.52
C ILE A 198 -19.32 9.98 -0.49
N LEU A 199 -18.00 10.15 -0.72
CA LEU A 199 -17.49 11.10 -1.71
C LEU A 199 -17.95 10.74 -3.13
N ALA A 200 -17.85 9.48 -3.53
CA ALA A 200 -18.26 9.01 -4.86
C ALA A 200 -19.77 9.21 -5.10
N LEU A 201 -20.60 8.97 -4.08
CA LEU A 201 -22.04 9.22 -4.13
C LEU A 201 -22.36 10.72 -4.20
N ALA A 202 -21.64 11.55 -3.44
CA ALA A 202 -21.81 13.00 -3.47
C ALA A 202 -21.42 13.64 -4.82
N MET A 203 -20.55 12.97 -5.57
CA MET A 203 -20.12 13.36 -6.92
C MET A 203 -20.97 12.72 -8.04
N ASP A 204 -22.04 12.00 -7.72
CA ASP A 204 -22.89 11.26 -8.65
C ASP A 204 -22.10 10.35 -9.59
N LEU A 205 -21.01 9.74 -9.11
CA LEU A 205 -20.19 8.85 -9.93
C LEU A 205 -20.94 7.54 -10.23
N PRO A 206 -20.83 7.02 -11.47
CA PRO A 206 -21.48 5.78 -11.85
C PRO A 206 -20.91 4.61 -11.04
N GLY A 207 -21.80 3.71 -10.56
CA GLY A 207 -21.38 2.50 -9.83
C GLY A 207 -20.49 1.57 -10.65
N ILE A 208 -19.78 0.68 -9.97
CA ILE A 208 -18.95 -0.34 -10.61
C ILE A 208 -19.81 -1.26 -11.47
N LYS A 209 -19.41 -1.49 -12.72
CA LYS A 209 -20.06 -2.43 -13.63
C LYS A 209 -19.14 -3.63 -13.86
N LEU A 210 -19.55 -4.80 -13.40
CA LEU A 210 -18.86 -6.07 -13.62
C LEU A 210 -19.73 -6.88 -14.59
N VAL A 211 -19.33 -6.91 -15.85
CA VAL A 211 -20.15 -7.51 -16.92
C VAL A 211 -19.72 -8.95 -17.20
N LEU A 212 -18.43 -9.21 -17.19
CA LEU A 212 -17.87 -10.52 -17.49
C LEU A 212 -17.56 -11.30 -16.20
N VAL A 213 -17.56 -12.61 -16.28
CA VAL A 213 -17.13 -13.49 -15.17
C VAL A 213 -15.68 -13.18 -14.77
N SER A 214 -14.82 -12.85 -15.74
CA SER A 214 -13.44 -12.40 -15.49
C SER A 214 -13.38 -11.15 -14.59
N ASP A 215 -14.27 -10.17 -14.82
CA ASP A 215 -14.30 -8.93 -14.04
C ASP A 215 -14.68 -9.24 -12.58
N ILE A 216 -15.66 -10.13 -12.40
CA ILE A 216 -16.07 -10.58 -11.07
C ILE A 216 -14.90 -11.27 -10.34
N LEU A 217 -14.20 -12.18 -11.01
CA LEU A 217 -13.06 -12.89 -10.44
C LEU A 217 -11.89 -11.93 -10.11
N LEU A 218 -11.59 -11.00 -10.99
CA LEU A 218 -10.57 -9.97 -10.75
C LEU A 218 -10.97 -9.03 -9.61
N PHE A 219 -12.26 -8.69 -9.51
CA PHE A 219 -12.74 -7.87 -8.40
C PHE A 219 -12.69 -8.62 -7.06
N ILE A 220 -13.07 -9.91 -7.03
CA ILE A 220 -12.89 -10.77 -5.86
C ILE A 220 -11.40 -10.84 -5.46
N TRP A 221 -10.50 -10.96 -6.45
CA TRP A 221 -9.06 -10.92 -6.20
C TRP A 221 -8.64 -9.60 -5.52
N LEU A 222 -9.14 -8.45 -5.99
CA LEU A 222 -8.87 -7.17 -5.37
C LEU A 222 -9.40 -7.09 -3.94
N VAL A 223 -10.61 -7.60 -3.69
CA VAL A 223 -11.27 -7.53 -2.38
C VAL A 223 -10.60 -8.48 -1.37
N VAL A 224 -10.42 -9.75 -1.70
CA VAL A 224 -9.96 -10.74 -0.73
C VAL A 224 -8.44 -10.86 -0.69
N PRO A 225 -7.73 -11.37 -1.72
CA PRO A 225 -6.27 -11.49 -1.66
C PRO A 225 -5.56 -10.15 -1.53
N ALA A 226 -5.89 -9.20 -2.39
CA ALA A 226 -5.14 -7.96 -2.54
C ALA A 226 -5.53 -6.85 -1.54
N SER A 227 -6.59 -7.03 -0.74
CA SER A 227 -6.96 -6.13 0.36
C SER A 227 -6.97 -6.85 1.70
N ILE A 228 -7.89 -7.79 1.93
CA ILE A 228 -8.03 -8.43 3.24
C ILE A 228 -6.74 -9.13 3.65
N LEU A 229 -6.23 -10.04 2.80
CA LEU A 229 -5.04 -10.83 3.13
C LEU A 229 -3.77 -9.97 3.12
N SER A 230 -3.57 -9.15 2.09
CA SER A 230 -2.34 -8.37 1.95
C SER A 230 -2.13 -7.41 3.12
N PHE A 231 -3.13 -6.60 3.47
CA PHE A 231 -3.03 -5.67 4.60
C PHE A 231 -3.14 -6.38 5.95
N GLY A 232 -3.87 -7.50 6.06
CA GLY A 232 -3.87 -8.34 7.25
C GLY A 232 -2.46 -8.86 7.57
N PHE A 233 -1.74 -9.34 6.56
CA PHE A 233 -0.34 -9.74 6.70
C PHE A 233 0.57 -8.55 7.02
N TRP A 234 0.34 -7.39 6.38
CA TRP A 234 1.06 -6.16 6.65
C TRP A 234 0.95 -5.72 8.11
N PHE A 235 -0.27 -5.57 8.63
CA PHE A 235 -0.49 -5.18 10.02
C PHE A 235 0.02 -6.21 11.02
N SER A 236 -0.07 -7.51 10.68
CA SER A 236 0.50 -8.57 11.49
C SER A 236 2.02 -8.48 11.54
N ALA A 237 2.68 -8.21 10.42
CA ALA A 237 4.11 -8.00 10.37
C ALA A 237 4.51 -6.70 11.11
N LEU A 238 3.76 -5.62 10.92
CA LEU A 238 4.00 -4.35 11.62
C LEU A 238 3.92 -4.50 13.13
N LYS A 239 3.02 -5.35 13.64
CA LYS A 239 2.93 -5.68 15.06
C LYS A 239 4.20 -6.38 15.57
N LEU A 240 4.79 -7.27 14.76
CA LEU A 240 5.97 -8.07 15.11
C LEU A 240 7.29 -7.30 14.97
N GLY A 241 7.37 -6.36 14.03
CA GLY A 241 8.60 -5.64 13.67
C GLY A 241 8.54 -4.14 13.92
N GLY A 242 9.63 -3.44 13.65
CA GLY A 242 9.70 -1.98 13.66
C GLY A 242 9.11 -1.37 12.38
N ALA A 243 8.50 -0.18 12.49
CA ALA A 243 7.86 0.48 11.33
C ALA A 243 8.83 0.74 10.18
N ALA A 244 10.04 1.21 10.46
CA ALA A 244 11.06 1.51 9.45
C ALA A 244 11.50 0.26 8.68
N VAL A 245 11.83 -0.84 9.40
CA VAL A 245 12.26 -2.10 8.76
C VAL A 245 11.11 -2.73 7.98
N THR A 246 9.90 -2.75 8.56
CA THR A 246 8.70 -3.29 7.91
C THR A 246 8.39 -2.53 6.61
N SER A 247 8.43 -1.18 6.64
CA SER A 247 8.18 -0.37 5.45
C SER A 247 9.24 -0.55 4.35
N GLY A 248 10.48 -0.86 4.70
CA GLY A 248 11.54 -1.15 3.72
C GLY A 248 11.22 -2.33 2.81
N TYR A 249 10.43 -3.31 3.27
CA TYR A 249 10.00 -4.44 2.42
C TYR A 249 9.06 -4.03 1.27
N LEU A 250 8.45 -2.85 1.35
CA LEU A 250 7.61 -2.35 0.26
C LEU A 250 8.41 -2.14 -1.04
N PHE A 251 9.74 -1.98 -0.97
CA PHE A 251 10.58 -1.94 -2.17
C PHE A 251 10.46 -3.20 -3.04
N LEU A 252 9.97 -4.32 -2.50
CA LEU A 252 9.67 -5.53 -3.28
C LEU A 252 8.46 -5.39 -4.20
N ILE A 253 7.56 -4.44 -3.94
CA ILE A 253 6.34 -4.26 -4.74
C ILE A 253 6.63 -4.03 -6.22
N PRO A 254 7.52 -3.10 -6.66
CA PRO A 254 7.81 -2.92 -8.08
C PRO A 254 8.43 -4.15 -8.73
N LEU A 255 9.28 -4.87 -8.00
CA LEU A 255 9.86 -6.11 -8.50
C LEU A 255 8.76 -7.14 -8.78
N PHE A 256 7.86 -7.37 -7.83
CA PHE A 256 6.74 -8.28 -8.02
C PHE A 256 5.75 -7.76 -9.06
N THR A 257 5.50 -6.45 -9.14
CA THR A 257 4.65 -5.87 -10.18
C THR A 257 5.24 -6.10 -11.55
N ALA A 258 6.56 -5.90 -11.74
CA ALA A 258 7.24 -6.18 -12.99
C ALA A 258 7.13 -7.67 -13.36
N LEU A 259 7.37 -8.58 -12.41
CA LEU A 259 7.26 -10.03 -12.63
C LEU A 259 5.84 -10.47 -13.02
N ILE A 260 4.82 -9.90 -12.36
CA ILE A 260 3.40 -10.19 -12.66
C ILE A 260 2.99 -9.62 -14.01
N SER A 261 3.54 -8.46 -14.40
CA SER A 261 3.22 -7.81 -15.66
C SER A 261 3.68 -8.61 -16.89
N VAL A 262 4.72 -9.45 -16.77
CA VAL A 262 5.20 -10.30 -17.87
C VAL A 262 4.09 -11.25 -18.38
N PRO A 263 3.51 -12.14 -17.57
CA PRO A 263 2.46 -13.05 -18.02
C PRO A 263 1.09 -12.39 -18.23
N VAL A 264 0.78 -11.29 -17.52
CA VAL A 264 -0.55 -10.65 -17.56
C VAL A 264 -0.66 -9.61 -18.69
N LEU A 265 0.40 -8.84 -18.92
CA LEU A 265 0.42 -7.74 -19.89
C LEU A 265 1.35 -8.03 -21.08
N ASN A 266 1.89 -9.27 -21.22
CA ASN A 266 2.89 -9.64 -22.21
C ASN A 266 4.10 -8.68 -22.25
N ALA A 267 4.48 -8.12 -21.09
CA ALA A 267 5.59 -7.20 -20.97
C ALA A 267 6.93 -7.95 -21.09
N SER A 268 7.92 -7.34 -21.76
CA SER A 268 9.29 -7.87 -21.77
C SER A 268 10.05 -7.46 -20.51
N PHE A 269 10.84 -8.37 -19.97
CA PHE A 269 11.70 -8.08 -18.82
C PHE A 269 13.05 -7.53 -19.31
N ALA A 270 13.30 -6.25 -19.10
CA ALA A 270 14.54 -5.63 -19.52
C ALA A 270 15.72 -5.98 -18.58
N PRO A 271 16.97 -6.08 -19.07
CA PRO A 271 18.14 -6.33 -18.22
C PRO A 271 18.29 -5.33 -17.06
N MET A 272 17.92 -4.07 -17.29
CA MET A 272 17.93 -3.01 -16.27
C MET A 272 16.98 -3.31 -15.09
N GLN A 273 15.85 -3.98 -15.36
CA GLN A 273 14.92 -4.42 -14.33
C GLN A 273 15.51 -5.53 -13.45
N LEU A 274 16.37 -6.40 -14.01
CA LEU A 274 17.09 -7.39 -13.23
C LEU A 274 18.09 -6.73 -12.27
N LEU A 275 18.86 -5.75 -12.75
CA LEU A 275 19.79 -4.98 -11.90
C LEU A 275 19.03 -4.24 -10.78
N GLY A 276 17.90 -3.62 -11.13
CA GLY A 276 17.03 -2.98 -10.17
C GLY A 276 16.49 -3.96 -9.12
N GLY A 277 16.09 -5.17 -9.54
CA GLY A 277 15.65 -6.24 -8.65
C GLY A 277 16.72 -6.69 -7.67
N VAL A 278 17.97 -6.83 -8.11
CA VAL A 278 19.12 -7.13 -7.25
C VAL A 278 19.35 -6.01 -6.24
N ALA A 279 19.30 -4.75 -6.67
CA ALA A 279 19.45 -3.60 -5.77
C ALA A 279 18.33 -3.54 -4.71
N VAL A 280 17.09 -3.79 -5.09
CA VAL A 280 15.94 -3.90 -4.16
C VAL A 280 16.15 -5.04 -3.16
N GLY A 281 16.58 -6.21 -3.62
CA GLY A 281 16.91 -7.33 -2.72
C GLY A 281 18.01 -6.97 -1.71
N ALA A 282 19.07 -6.30 -2.17
CA ALA A 282 20.14 -5.81 -1.31
C ALA A 282 19.62 -4.77 -0.29
N ALA A 283 18.76 -3.84 -0.71
CA ALA A 283 18.16 -2.85 0.19
C ALA A 283 17.32 -3.49 1.30
N VAL A 284 16.46 -4.46 0.96
CA VAL A 284 15.65 -5.22 1.92
C VAL A 284 16.55 -5.98 2.90
N TRP A 285 17.62 -6.61 2.40
CA TRP A 285 18.59 -7.32 3.24
C TRP A 285 19.33 -6.36 4.20
N LEU A 286 19.81 -5.21 3.71
CA LEU A 286 20.43 -4.18 4.55
C LEU A 286 19.45 -3.66 5.62
N MET A 287 18.20 -3.38 5.21
CA MET A 287 17.16 -2.90 6.13
C MET A 287 16.87 -3.92 7.23
N SER A 288 16.84 -5.22 6.90
CA SER A 288 16.60 -6.28 7.89
C SER A 288 17.71 -6.42 8.94
N ARG A 289 18.91 -5.92 8.64
CA ARG A 289 20.06 -5.89 9.55
C ARG A 289 20.24 -4.57 10.29
N SER A 290 19.44 -3.57 9.96
CA SER A 290 19.47 -2.29 10.65
C SER A 290 18.93 -2.44 12.07
N PRO A 291 19.57 -1.85 13.08
CA PRO A 291 19.03 -1.84 14.44
C PRO A 291 17.67 -1.11 14.45
N THR A 292 16.70 -1.71 15.12
CA THR A 292 15.33 -1.20 15.29
C THR A 292 15.26 -0.11 16.35
#